data_ee3afb719cf22ad3541aa619f34196bc
#
_entry.id   ee3afb719cf22ad3541aa619f34196bc
#
_cell.length_a   1.000
_cell.length_b   1.000
_cell.length_c   1.000
_cell.angle_alpha   90.00
_cell.angle_beta   90.00
_cell.angle_gamma   90.00
#
_symmetry.space_group_name_H-M   'P 1'
#
loop_
_entity.id
_entity.type
_entity.pdbx_description
1 polymer ?
#
loop_
_entity_poly.entity_id
_entity_poly.type
_entity_poly.pdbx_seq_one_letter_code
_entity_poly.pdbx_strand_id
1 'polypeptide(L)'
;VPYPLLVLVAMLPWQFFAALGARAWVWCWLAATLFSLAVTYLAPSLIMPLFNTFTPIAEGELRDRLESLARRAGFGFGGIFVVDGSKRSTKGNAFFTGLGRRKRIAIFDTLIARHDLDEIEAILAHEIGHYQLGHVAKNLAMSVLQTGALLFLVGRALSLPGLYEAFGMDSMPVHAGLVFFLLLYAPVSLVLTPLFAFVSRRHEFAADRFAAAHLPSPEPLERALKKLSAQSLANLTPHPWYVFFHYSHPPLGQRIEALRKACANGRS
;
A
#
# COMPACT_ATOMS: atom_id res chain seq x y z
N VAL A 1 12.11 -18.87 -9.79
CA VAL A 1 12.52 -17.79 -10.72
C VAL A 1 13.92 -18.16 -11.19
N PRO A 2 14.17 -18.26 -12.51
CA PRO A 2 15.48 -18.60 -13.00
C PRO A 2 16.50 -17.52 -12.60
N TYR A 3 17.56 -17.92 -11.89
CA TYR A 3 18.66 -17.05 -11.46
C TYR A 3 19.19 -16.10 -12.56
N PRO A 4 19.25 -16.49 -13.85
CA PRO A 4 19.69 -15.59 -14.92
C PRO A 4 18.83 -14.34 -15.08
N LEU A 5 17.51 -14.43 -14.88
CA LEU A 5 16.61 -13.28 -14.99
C LEU A 5 16.80 -12.29 -13.83
N LEU A 6 17.04 -12.79 -12.61
CA LEU A 6 17.36 -11.97 -11.45
C LEU A 6 18.70 -11.23 -11.63
N VAL A 7 19.72 -11.93 -12.16
CA VAL A 7 21.02 -11.33 -12.48
C VAL A 7 20.88 -10.28 -13.56
N LEU A 8 20.11 -10.54 -14.62
CA LEU A 8 19.87 -9.58 -15.71
C LEU A 8 19.18 -8.31 -15.19
N VAL A 9 18.13 -8.47 -14.37
CA VAL A 9 17.39 -7.33 -13.76
C VAL A 9 18.29 -6.56 -12.80
N ALA A 10 19.16 -7.21 -12.04
CA ALA A 10 20.10 -6.56 -11.14
C ALA A 10 21.24 -5.83 -11.89
N MET A 11 21.60 -6.32 -13.09
CA MET A 11 22.65 -5.72 -13.92
C MET A 11 22.19 -4.50 -14.73
N LEU A 12 20.88 -4.35 -14.99
CA LEU A 12 20.36 -3.21 -15.74
C LEU A 12 20.71 -1.85 -15.09
N PRO A 13 20.52 -1.64 -13.79
CA PRO A 13 20.91 -0.39 -13.13
C PRO A 13 22.40 -0.12 -13.24
N TRP A 14 23.23 -1.15 -13.08
CA TRP A 14 24.70 -1.01 -13.20
C TRP A 14 25.13 -0.52 -14.58
N GLN A 15 24.61 -1.10 -15.67
CA GLN A 15 24.90 -0.66 -17.04
C GLN A 15 24.46 0.78 -17.28
N PHE A 16 23.31 1.20 -16.74
CA PHE A 16 22.82 2.56 -16.80
C PHE A 16 23.76 3.54 -16.09
N PHE A 17 24.20 3.22 -14.87
CA PHE A 17 25.13 4.07 -14.13
C PHE A 17 26.51 4.14 -14.82
N ALA A 18 26.98 3.04 -15.39
CA ALA A 18 28.24 3.00 -16.13
C ALA A 18 28.19 3.82 -17.44
N ALA A 19 27.07 3.77 -18.18
CA ALA A 19 26.94 4.45 -19.47
C ALA A 19 26.59 5.94 -19.35
N LEU A 20 25.77 6.34 -18.37
CA LEU A 20 25.19 7.69 -18.25
C LEU A 20 25.82 8.55 -17.15
N GLY A 21 26.77 7.99 -16.38
CA GLY A 21 27.52 8.69 -15.35
C GLY A 21 26.62 9.41 -14.33
N ALA A 22 26.97 10.63 -13.97
CA ALA A 22 26.30 11.42 -12.92
C ALA A 22 24.81 11.69 -13.17
N ARG A 23 24.29 11.52 -14.39
CA ARG A 23 22.86 11.70 -14.72
C ARG A 23 22.06 10.41 -14.73
N ALA A 24 22.70 9.27 -14.55
CA ALA A 24 22.05 7.95 -14.59
C ALA A 24 20.87 7.85 -13.61
N TRP A 25 20.98 8.43 -12.43
CA TRP A 25 19.92 8.39 -11.42
C TRP A 25 18.60 9.00 -11.92
N VAL A 26 18.64 10.06 -12.76
CA VAL A 26 17.43 10.70 -13.32
C VAL A 26 16.70 9.72 -14.22
N TRP A 27 17.43 9.06 -15.12
CA TRP A 27 16.84 8.09 -16.04
C TRP A 27 16.32 6.85 -15.35
N CYS A 28 17.06 6.34 -14.36
CA CYS A 28 16.60 5.25 -13.50
C CYS A 28 15.33 5.65 -12.75
N TRP A 29 15.27 6.87 -12.21
CA TRP A 29 14.09 7.39 -11.53
C TRP A 29 12.88 7.51 -12.46
N LEU A 30 13.06 8.08 -13.65
CA LEU A 30 12.00 8.18 -14.64
C LEU A 30 11.50 6.80 -15.06
N ALA A 31 12.40 5.86 -15.35
CA ALA A 31 12.05 4.50 -15.72
C ALA A 31 11.30 3.78 -14.59
N ALA A 32 11.79 3.85 -13.35
CA ALA A 32 11.14 3.26 -12.18
C ALA A 32 9.77 3.90 -11.91
N THR A 33 9.65 5.22 -12.07
CA THR A 33 8.38 5.94 -11.91
C THR A 33 7.38 5.51 -12.98
N LEU A 34 7.77 5.52 -14.26
CA LEU A 34 6.91 5.10 -15.37
C LEU A 34 6.47 3.64 -15.20
N PHE A 35 7.41 2.76 -14.83
CA PHE A 35 7.11 1.36 -14.56
C PHE A 35 6.12 1.21 -13.39
N SER A 36 6.34 1.90 -12.27
CA SER A 36 5.44 1.86 -11.11
C SER A 36 4.04 2.37 -11.45
N LEU A 37 3.95 3.46 -12.21
CA LEU A 37 2.68 4.00 -12.70
C LEU A 37 1.99 3.01 -13.64
N ALA A 38 2.73 2.43 -14.58
CA ALA A 38 2.21 1.43 -15.50
C ALA A 38 1.68 0.20 -14.76
N VAL A 39 2.44 -0.35 -13.80
CA VAL A 39 2.00 -1.49 -12.99
C VAL A 39 0.77 -1.12 -12.16
N THR A 40 0.79 0.02 -11.47
CA THR A 40 -0.35 0.48 -10.66
C THR A 40 -1.63 0.61 -11.49
N TYR A 41 -1.52 1.08 -12.73
CA TYR A 41 -2.66 1.26 -13.63
C TYR A 41 -3.09 -0.04 -14.32
N LEU A 42 -2.12 -0.85 -14.76
CA LEU A 42 -2.39 -2.05 -15.58
C LEU A 42 -2.65 -3.30 -14.73
N ALA A 43 -2.07 -3.39 -13.52
CA ALA A 43 -2.20 -4.58 -12.70
C ALA A 43 -3.66 -4.97 -12.43
N PRO A 44 -4.55 -4.07 -12.01
CA PRO A 44 -5.95 -4.44 -11.75
C PRO A 44 -6.74 -4.81 -13.00
N SER A 45 -6.37 -4.27 -14.17
CA SER A 45 -7.14 -4.42 -15.40
C SER A 45 -6.60 -5.48 -16.35
N LEU A 46 -5.30 -5.77 -16.30
CA LEU A 46 -4.63 -6.75 -17.18
C LEU A 46 -4.03 -7.91 -16.40
N ILE A 47 -3.27 -7.62 -15.32
CA ILE A 47 -2.52 -8.67 -14.62
C ILE A 47 -3.44 -9.50 -13.72
N MET A 48 -4.28 -8.85 -12.92
CA MET A 48 -5.16 -9.58 -12.00
C MET A 48 -6.17 -10.49 -12.71
N PRO A 49 -6.81 -10.12 -13.85
CA PRO A 49 -7.70 -11.01 -14.58
C PRO A 49 -7.03 -12.25 -15.18
N LEU A 50 -5.70 -12.24 -15.36
CA LEU A 50 -4.96 -13.44 -15.77
C LEU A 50 -4.93 -14.52 -14.68
N PHE A 51 -5.05 -14.09 -13.43
CA PHE A 51 -4.92 -14.95 -12.26
C PHE A 51 -6.22 -15.13 -11.48
N ASN A 52 -7.20 -14.26 -11.65
CA ASN A 52 -8.45 -14.26 -10.90
C ASN A 52 -9.65 -14.05 -11.82
N THR A 53 -10.75 -14.68 -11.48
CA THR A 53 -12.03 -14.46 -12.14
C THR A 53 -12.78 -13.34 -11.45
N PHE A 54 -13.23 -12.34 -12.20
CA PHE A 54 -14.05 -11.24 -11.71
C PHE A 54 -15.50 -11.47 -12.16
N THR A 55 -16.36 -11.83 -11.24
CA THR A 55 -17.77 -12.05 -11.50
C THR A 55 -18.58 -10.85 -11.00
N PRO A 56 -19.48 -10.24 -11.78
CA PRO A 56 -20.38 -9.22 -11.24
C PRO A 56 -21.10 -9.75 -10.01
N ILE A 57 -21.22 -8.92 -8.96
CA ILE A 57 -21.94 -9.32 -7.75
C ILE A 57 -23.40 -9.61 -8.10
N ALA A 58 -23.95 -10.70 -7.55
CA ALA A 58 -25.34 -11.04 -7.76
C ALA A 58 -26.28 -9.95 -7.21
N GLU A 59 -27.46 -9.84 -7.80
CA GLU A 59 -28.52 -8.98 -7.27
C GLU A 59 -28.95 -9.47 -5.89
N GLY A 60 -29.19 -8.52 -4.98
CA GLY A 60 -29.57 -8.84 -3.60
C GLY A 60 -29.10 -7.78 -2.60
N GLU A 61 -29.42 -8.03 -1.35
CA GLU A 61 -29.23 -7.06 -0.26
C GLU A 61 -27.78 -6.52 -0.15
N LEU A 62 -26.78 -7.39 -0.32
CA LEU A 62 -25.38 -6.97 -0.26
C LEU A 62 -25.08 -5.92 -1.33
N ARG A 63 -25.45 -6.17 -2.59
CA ARG A 63 -25.26 -5.24 -3.70
C ARG A 63 -25.92 -3.91 -3.41
N ASP A 64 -27.22 -3.94 -3.01
CA ASP A 64 -28.02 -2.74 -2.78
C ASP A 64 -27.43 -1.87 -1.67
N ARG A 65 -26.96 -2.48 -0.58
CA ARG A 65 -26.28 -1.81 0.53
C ARG A 65 -24.98 -1.14 0.08
N LEU A 66 -24.13 -1.86 -0.64
CA LEU A 66 -22.84 -1.33 -1.10
C LEU A 66 -23.01 -0.20 -2.13
N GLU A 67 -23.99 -0.31 -3.02
CA GLU A 67 -24.36 0.78 -3.94
C GLU A 67 -24.91 1.99 -3.21
N SER A 68 -25.76 1.78 -2.19
CA SER A 68 -26.29 2.85 -1.35
C SER A 68 -25.18 3.58 -0.57
N LEU A 69 -24.26 2.82 0.06
CA LEU A 69 -23.09 3.38 0.73
C LEU A 69 -22.23 4.22 -0.23
N ALA A 70 -21.90 3.68 -1.40
CA ALA A 70 -21.10 4.39 -2.38
C ALA A 70 -21.76 5.72 -2.83
N ARG A 71 -23.09 5.72 -3.03
CA ARG A 71 -23.85 6.93 -3.34
C ARG A 71 -23.79 7.95 -2.19
N ARG A 72 -24.03 7.53 -0.93
CA ARG A 72 -23.93 8.40 0.25
C ARG A 72 -22.53 8.99 0.42
N ALA A 73 -21.51 8.21 0.12
CA ALA A 73 -20.11 8.64 0.20
C ALA A 73 -19.65 9.47 -1.02
N GLY A 74 -20.52 9.76 -1.99
CA GLY A 74 -20.16 10.48 -3.23
C GLY A 74 -19.15 9.73 -4.10
N PHE A 75 -19.08 8.40 -3.96
CA PHE A 75 -18.12 7.56 -4.68
C PHE A 75 -18.74 7.02 -5.97
N GLY A 76 -18.31 7.60 -7.12
CA GLY A 76 -18.72 7.12 -8.44
C GLY A 76 -17.94 5.86 -8.83
N PHE A 77 -18.64 4.79 -9.23
CA PHE A 77 -18.06 3.52 -9.65
C PHE A 77 -18.83 2.91 -10.82
N GLY A 78 -18.19 2.00 -11.57
CA GLY A 78 -18.75 1.32 -12.75
C GLY A 78 -19.23 -0.12 -12.50
N GLY A 79 -19.18 -0.60 -11.26
CA GLY A 79 -19.67 -1.92 -10.88
C GLY A 79 -18.96 -2.53 -9.67
N ILE A 80 -19.60 -3.54 -9.09
CA ILE A 80 -19.08 -4.34 -7.96
C ILE A 80 -18.84 -5.75 -8.47
N PHE A 81 -17.67 -6.32 -8.18
CA PHE A 81 -17.23 -7.62 -8.63
C PHE A 81 -16.78 -8.49 -7.46
N VAL A 82 -17.13 -9.76 -7.51
CA VAL A 82 -16.59 -10.80 -6.63
C VAL A 82 -15.37 -11.41 -7.30
N VAL A 83 -14.29 -11.56 -6.54
CA VAL A 83 -13.03 -12.15 -7.00
C VAL A 83 -12.83 -13.49 -6.31
N ASP A 84 -12.49 -14.53 -7.06
CA ASP A 84 -12.26 -15.91 -6.61
C ASP A 84 -10.95 -16.08 -5.83
N GLY A 85 -10.75 -15.26 -4.80
CA GLY A 85 -9.55 -15.25 -3.96
C GLY A 85 -9.31 -16.55 -3.20
N SER A 86 -10.38 -17.28 -2.86
CA SER A 86 -10.35 -18.57 -2.16
C SER A 86 -9.46 -19.63 -2.83
N LYS A 87 -9.28 -19.55 -4.14
CA LYS A 87 -8.38 -20.43 -4.90
C LYS A 87 -6.90 -20.30 -4.51
N ARG A 88 -6.50 -19.20 -3.89
CA ARG A 88 -5.08 -18.88 -3.60
C ARG A 88 -4.81 -18.49 -2.17
N SER A 89 -5.78 -17.94 -1.48
CA SER A 89 -5.62 -17.44 -0.12
C SER A 89 -6.90 -17.61 0.70
N THR A 90 -6.71 -17.84 1.99
CA THR A 90 -7.81 -17.80 2.94
C THR A 90 -8.08 -16.41 3.50
N LYS A 91 -7.26 -15.40 3.13
CA LYS A 91 -7.41 -14.02 3.63
C LYS A 91 -8.50 -13.29 2.86
N GLY A 92 -9.41 -12.65 3.60
CA GLY A 92 -10.39 -11.73 3.03
C GLY A 92 -9.72 -10.42 2.59
N ASN A 93 -10.15 -9.87 1.45
CA ASN A 93 -9.70 -8.58 0.97
C ASN A 93 -10.79 -7.87 0.16
N ALA A 94 -10.74 -6.54 0.12
CA ALA A 94 -11.50 -5.70 -0.80
C ALA A 94 -10.59 -4.58 -1.30
N PHE A 95 -10.77 -4.15 -2.55
CA PHE A 95 -9.94 -3.09 -3.13
C PHE A 95 -10.66 -2.41 -4.30
N PHE A 96 -10.17 -1.24 -4.67
CA PHE A 96 -10.64 -0.53 -5.85
C PHE A 96 -9.72 -0.73 -7.04
N THR A 97 -10.31 -0.82 -8.22
CA THR A 97 -9.59 -0.86 -9.50
C THR A 97 -10.11 0.21 -10.44
N GLY A 98 -9.29 0.60 -11.41
CA GLY A 98 -9.69 1.58 -12.42
C GLY A 98 -9.58 3.03 -11.96
N LEU A 99 -9.75 3.96 -12.91
CA LEU A 99 -9.64 5.40 -12.69
C LEU A 99 -10.90 6.15 -13.15
N GLY A 100 -11.15 7.30 -12.54
CA GLY A 100 -12.26 8.18 -12.91
C GLY A 100 -13.63 7.49 -12.75
N ARG A 101 -14.45 7.54 -13.78
CA ARG A 101 -15.80 6.94 -13.83
C ARG A 101 -15.80 5.43 -14.03
N ARG A 102 -14.67 4.83 -14.42
CA ARG A 102 -14.51 3.38 -14.64
C ARG A 102 -13.99 2.62 -13.42
N LYS A 103 -14.05 3.22 -12.25
CA LYS A 103 -13.68 2.55 -11.00
C LYS A 103 -14.58 1.34 -10.77
N ARG A 104 -13.98 0.26 -10.28
CA ARG A 104 -14.68 -0.96 -9.90
C ARG A 104 -14.36 -1.30 -8.46
N ILE A 105 -15.32 -1.81 -7.75
CA ILE A 105 -15.15 -2.36 -6.41
C ILE A 105 -14.94 -3.87 -6.59
N ALA A 106 -13.86 -4.40 -6.05
CA ALA A 106 -13.54 -5.82 -6.09
C ALA A 106 -13.52 -6.37 -4.65
N ILE A 107 -14.31 -7.39 -4.38
CA ILE A 107 -14.45 -8.00 -3.06
C ILE A 107 -14.12 -9.48 -3.20
N PHE A 108 -13.25 -10.02 -2.37
CA PHE A 108 -12.92 -11.43 -2.40
C PHE A 108 -14.07 -12.28 -1.84
N ASP A 109 -14.33 -13.40 -2.47
CA ASP A 109 -15.27 -14.43 -2.01
C ASP A 109 -14.99 -14.86 -0.56
N THR A 110 -13.72 -14.94 -0.16
CA THR A 110 -13.27 -15.20 1.21
C THR A 110 -13.70 -14.13 2.22
N LEU A 111 -13.84 -12.86 1.81
CA LEU A 111 -14.36 -11.80 2.67
C LEU A 111 -15.87 -11.99 2.88
N ILE A 112 -16.59 -12.21 1.78
CA ILE A 112 -18.05 -12.42 1.80
C ILE A 112 -18.43 -13.64 2.66
N ALA A 113 -17.65 -14.72 2.59
CA ALA A 113 -17.91 -15.94 3.34
C ALA A 113 -17.69 -15.82 4.85
N ARG A 114 -16.95 -14.81 5.33
CA ARG A 114 -16.53 -14.70 6.74
C ARG A 114 -17.10 -13.51 7.49
N HIS A 115 -17.67 -12.55 6.79
CA HIS A 115 -18.19 -11.32 7.36
C HIS A 115 -19.68 -11.21 7.08
N ASP A 116 -20.41 -10.64 8.02
CA ASP A 116 -21.81 -10.28 7.82
C ASP A 116 -21.94 -9.02 6.93
N LEU A 117 -23.16 -8.73 6.50
CA LEU A 117 -23.42 -7.61 5.58
C LEU A 117 -22.98 -6.26 6.14
N ASP A 118 -23.19 -6.04 7.45
CA ASP A 118 -22.82 -4.80 8.13
C ASP A 118 -21.29 -4.64 8.20
N GLU A 119 -20.57 -5.75 8.44
CA GLU A 119 -19.10 -5.76 8.45
C GLU A 119 -18.51 -5.50 7.07
N ILE A 120 -19.10 -6.09 6.01
CA ILE A 120 -18.65 -5.85 4.62
C ILE A 120 -18.91 -4.40 4.23
N GLU A 121 -20.08 -3.84 4.58
CA GLU A 121 -20.38 -2.43 4.36
C GLU A 121 -19.37 -1.53 5.09
N ALA A 122 -19.01 -1.87 6.32
CA ALA A 122 -18.04 -1.12 7.12
C ALA A 122 -16.61 -1.19 6.54
N ILE A 123 -16.16 -2.35 6.09
CA ILE A 123 -14.89 -2.50 5.40
C ILE A 123 -14.87 -1.66 4.12
N LEU A 124 -15.93 -1.72 3.33
CA LEU A 124 -16.02 -0.92 2.11
C LEU A 124 -16.04 0.59 2.39
N ALA A 125 -16.72 1.03 3.46
CA ALA A 125 -16.71 2.43 3.89
C ALA A 125 -15.29 2.91 4.22
N HIS A 126 -14.49 2.08 4.89
CA HIS A 126 -13.08 2.34 5.18
C HIS A 126 -12.25 2.46 3.88
N GLU A 127 -12.43 1.52 2.95
CA GLU A 127 -11.73 1.57 1.66
C GLU A 127 -12.13 2.81 0.84
N ILE A 128 -13.42 3.16 0.79
CA ILE A 128 -13.88 4.41 0.16
C ILE A 128 -13.20 5.61 0.81
N GLY A 129 -13.03 5.59 2.14
CA GLY A 129 -12.30 6.62 2.87
C GLY A 129 -10.87 6.83 2.35
N HIS A 130 -10.12 5.76 2.15
CA HIS A 130 -8.78 5.85 1.54
C HIS A 130 -8.80 6.53 0.18
N TYR A 131 -9.79 6.22 -0.63
CA TYR A 131 -9.92 6.82 -1.96
C TYR A 131 -10.32 8.31 -1.88
N GLN A 132 -11.38 8.63 -1.16
CA GLN A 132 -11.92 9.99 -1.06
C GLN A 132 -10.95 10.98 -0.42
N LEU A 133 -10.17 10.52 0.55
CA LEU A 133 -9.12 11.31 1.19
C LEU A 133 -7.82 11.39 0.36
N GLY A 134 -7.80 10.76 -0.81
CA GLY A 134 -6.66 10.80 -1.73
C GLY A 134 -5.40 10.07 -1.23
N HIS A 135 -5.55 9.11 -0.32
CA HIS A 135 -4.40 8.40 0.27
C HIS A 135 -3.60 7.65 -0.78
N VAL A 136 -4.27 7.07 -1.80
CA VAL A 136 -3.59 6.37 -2.91
C VAL A 136 -2.68 7.33 -3.68
N ALA A 137 -3.18 8.51 -4.05
CA ALA A 137 -2.40 9.50 -4.78
C ALA A 137 -1.24 10.07 -3.93
N LYS A 138 -1.49 10.32 -2.64
CA LYS A 138 -0.47 10.81 -1.69
C LYS A 138 0.64 9.78 -1.49
N ASN A 139 0.28 8.51 -1.30
CA ASN A 139 1.24 7.42 -1.15
C ASN A 139 2.07 7.22 -2.44
N LEU A 140 1.43 7.32 -3.62
CA LEU A 140 2.13 7.24 -4.90
C LEU A 140 3.11 8.40 -5.08
N ALA A 141 2.69 9.65 -4.82
CA ALA A 141 3.57 10.80 -4.88
C ALA A 141 4.76 10.67 -3.91
N MET A 142 4.51 10.22 -2.68
CA MET A 142 5.55 9.97 -1.69
C MET A 142 6.51 8.88 -2.12
N SER A 143 6.02 7.78 -2.72
CA SER A 143 6.86 6.71 -3.27
C SER A 143 7.74 7.21 -4.43
N VAL A 144 7.20 8.02 -5.33
CA VAL A 144 7.96 8.63 -6.44
C VAL A 144 9.08 9.54 -5.91
N LEU A 145 8.77 10.40 -4.94
CA LEU A 145 9.77 11.28 -4.31
C LEU A 145 10.83 10.49 -3.56
N GLN A 146 10.43 9.49 -2.79
CA GLN A 146 11.35 8.61 -2.04
C GLN A 146 12.29 7.86 -2.97
N THR A 147 11.77 7.28 -4.07
CA THR A 147 12.58 6.60 -5.08
C THR A 147 13.55 7.57 -5.75
N GLY A 148 13.12 8.79 -6.06
CA GLY A 148 13.98 9.83 -6.62
C GLY A 148 15.11 10.22 -5.67
N ALA A 149 14.80 10.47 -4.41
CA ALA A 149 15.80 10.80 -3.39
C ALA A 149 16.80 9.64 -3.20
N LEU A 150 16.30 8.39 -3.13
CA LEU A 150 17.15 7.21 -3.02
C LEU A 150 18.12 7.09 -4.21
N LEU A 151 17.62 7.16 -5.44
CA LEU A 151 18.45 7.04 -6.64
C LEU A 151 19.43 8.23 -6.80
N PHE A 152 19.01 9.42 -6.39
CA PHE A 152 19.93 10.57 -6.29
C PHE A 152 21.10 10.29 -5.33
N LEU A 153 20.80 9.79 -4.12
CA LEU A 153 21.81 9.44 -3.13
C LEU A 153 22.72 8.31 -3.63
N VAL A 154 22.17 7.29 -4.31
CA VAL A 154 22.97 6.26 -4.98
C VAL A 154 23.92 6.89 -5.98
N GLY A 155 23.41 7.74 -6.88
CA GLY A 155 24.23 8.41 -7.88
C GLY A 155 25.34 9.25 -7.28
N ARG A 156 25.06 9.93 -6.15
CA ARG A 156 26.08 10.71 -5.41
C ARG A 156 27.13 9.79 -4.78
N ALA A 157 26.71 8.71 -4.13
CA ALA A 157 27.61 7.75 -3.50
C ALA A 157 28.56 7.10 -4.53
N LEU A 158 28.03 6.71 -5.70
CA LEU A 158 28.83 6.11 -6.77
C LEU A 158 29.90 7.05 -7.36
N SER A 159 29.72 8.36 -7.19
CA SER A 159 30.64 9.39 -7.68
C SER A 159 31.56 9.96 -6.59
N LEU A 160 31.57 9.39 -5.37
CA LEU A 160 32.31 9.92 -4.22
C LEU A 160 33.59 9.09 -4.00
N PRO A 161 34.81 9.59 -4.38
CA PRO A 161 36.07 8.83 -4.20
C PRO A 161 36.29 8.43 -2.73
N GLY A 162 36.06 9.34 -1.79
CA GLY A 162 36.24 9.08 -0.35
C GLY A 162 35.40 7.92 0.17
N LEU A 163 34.29 7.55 -0.48
CA LEU A 163 33.52 6.34 -0.13
C LEU A 163 34.35 5.09 -0.41
N TYR A 164 34.98 5.00 -1.58
CA TYR A 164 35.80 3.86 -1.96
C TYR A 164 37.08 3.77 -1.13
N GLU A 165 37.74 4.90 -0.93
CA GLU A 165 38.96 5.00 -0.09
C GLU A 165 38.67 4.54 1.35
N ALA A 166 37.51 4.91 1.92
CA ALA A 166 37.11 4.49 3.26
C ALA A 166 36.94 2.96 3.38
N PHE A 167 36.66 2.28 2.28
CA PHE A 167 36.59 0.81 2.19
C PHE A 167 37.87 0.18 1.62
N GLY A 168 38.99 0.95 1.53
CA GLY A 168 40.30 0.45 1.10
C GLY A 168 40.41 0.14 -0.40
N MET A 169 39.65 0.84 -1.24
CA MET A 169 39.66 0.65 -2.70
C MET A 169 40.29 1.85 -3.41
N ASP A 170 41.25 1.59 -4.30
CA ASP A 170 41.92 2.59 -5.13
C ASP A 170 41.13 2.88 -6.44
N SER A 171 40.16 2.08 -6.76
CA SER A 171 39.31 2.21 -7.96
C SER A 171 37.84 2.34 -7.57
N MET A 172 37.02 2.88 -8.48
CA MET A 172 35.61 3.19 -8.23
C MET A 172 34.65 2.31 -9.09
N PRO A 173 34.69 0.97 -8.94
CA PRO A 173 33.76 0.14 -9.70
C PRO A 173 32.32 0.31 -9.16
N VAL A 174 31.38 0.48 -10.08
CA VAL A 174 29.96 0.76 -9.74
C VAL A 174 29.35 -0.29 -8.80
N HIS A 175 29.69 -1.56 -9.01
CA HIS A 175 29.16 -2.65 -8.15
C HIS A 175 29.62 -2.54 -6.70
N ALA A 176 30.86 -2.16 -6.44
CA ALA A 176 31.34 -1.96 -5.07
C ALA A 176 30.64 -0.77 -4.41
N GLY A 177 30.52 0.34 -5.15
CA GLY A 177 29.80 1.53 -4.67
C GLY A 177 28.32 1.25 -4.32
N LEU A 178 27.64 0.39 -5.09
CA LEU A 178 26.29 -0.06 -4.75
C LEU A 178 26.25 -0.84 -3.43
N VAL A 179 27.22 -1.76 -3.21
CA VAL A 179 27.33 -2.50 -1.96
C VAL A 179 27.58 -1.56 -0.78
N PHE A 180 28.53 -0.63 -0.91
CA PHE A 180 28.85 0.35 0.11
C PHE A 180 27.65 1.25 0.43
N PHE A 181 26.94 1.69 -0.62
CA PHE A 181 25.72 2.46 -0.43
C PHE A 181 24.68 1.67 0.37
N LEU A 182 24.43 0.40 0.04
CA LEU A 182 23.46 -0.44 0.75
C LEU A 182 23.82 -0.60 2.23
N LEU A 183 25.11 -0.81 2.55
CA LEU A 183 25.58 -0.90 3.94
C LEU A 183 25.32 0.41 4.71
N LEU A 184 25.61 1.55 4.10
CA LEU A 184 25.41 2.86 4.73
C LEU A 184 23.95 3.31 4.75
N TYR A 185 23.14 2.84 3.81
CA TYR A 185 21.70 3.16 3.76
C TYR A 185 20.91 2.44 4.85
N ALA A 186 21.37 1.27 5.31
CA ALA A 186 20.66 0.51 6.34
C ALA A 186 20.35 1.34 7.61
N PRO A 187 21.31 2.03 8.26
CA PRO A 187 21.00 2.89 9.40
C PRO A 187 20.14 4.12 9.02
N VAL A 188 20.28 4.66 7.81
CA VAL A 188 19.42 5.77 7.34
C VAL A 188 17.96 5.31 7.21
N SER A 189 17.75 4.11 6.70
CA SER A 189 16.40 3.55 6.57
C SER A 189 15.69 3.36 7.92
N LEU A 190 16.43 3.10 9.00
CA LEU A 190 15.87 3.03 10.36
C LEU A 190 15.27 4.37 10.82
N VAL A 191 15.77 5.48 10.30
CA VAL A 191 15.23 6.83 10.61
C VAL A 191 14.08 7.17 9.67
N LEU A 192 14.15 6.79 8.39
CA LEU A 192 13.15 7.14 7.38
C LEU A 192 11.89 6.28 7.49
N THR A 193 12.04 4.98 7.77
CA THR A 193 10.90 4.04 7.86
C THR A 193 9.82 4.48 8.86
N PRO A 194 10.14 4.92 10.10
CA PRO A 194 9.14 5.42 11.04
C PRO A 194 8.35 6.63 10.55
N LEU A 195 8.96 7.51 9.74
CA LEU A 195 8.27 8.69 9.19
C LEU A 195 7.18 8.27 8.20
N PHE A 196 7.50 7.34 7.29
CA PHE A 196 6.51 6.80 6.34
C PHE A 196 5.43 5.97 7.04
N ALA A 197 5.83 5.15 8.01
CA ALA A 197 4.92 4.39 8.85
C ALA A 197 3.96 5.30 9.63
N PHE A 198 4.44 6.44 10.14
CA PHE A 198 3.61 7.43 10.82
C PHE A 198 2.53 8.01 9.89
N VAL A 199 2.91 8.41 8.66
CA VAL A 199 1.95 8.92 7.67
C VAL A 199 0.92 7.85 7.32
N SER A 200 1.36 6.59 7.10
CA SER A 200 0.47 5.47 6.82
C SER A 200 -0.54 5.26 7.96
N ARG A 201 -0.09 5.23 9.22
CA ARG A 201 -0.99 5.11 10.38
C ARG A 201 -2.00 6.26 10.47
N ARG A 202 -1.61 7.49 10.11
CA ARG A 202 -2.55 8.63 10.06
C ARG A 202 -3.61 8.45 8.98
N HIS A 203 -3.24 7.88 7.84
CA HIS A 203 -4.18 7.54 6.78
C HIS A 203 -5.21 6.50 7.25
N GLU A 204 -4.79 5.49 8.00
CA GLU A 204 -5.69 4.47 8.58
C GLU A 204 -6.73 5.12 9.52
N PHE A 205 -6.26 5.94 10.48
CA PHE A 205 -7.18 6.64 11.38
C PHE A 205 -8.13 7.59 10.66
N ALA A 206 -7.68 8.22 9.57
CA ALA A 206 -8.54 9.08 8.77
C ALA A 206 -9.60 8.28 8.00
N ALA A 207 -9.23 7.11 7.44
CA ALA A 207 -10.16 6.22 6.78
C ALA A 207 -11.17 5.61 7.77
N ASP A 208 -10.73 5.25 8.98
CA ASP A 208 -11.63 4.78 10.05
C ASP A 208 -12.67 5.86 10.45
N ARG A 209 -12.24 7.11 10.61
CA ARG A 209 -13.17 8.22 10.88
C ARG A 209 -14.15 8.46 9.74
N PHE A 210 -13.66 8.37 8.49
CA PHE A 210 -14.53 8.48 7.32
C PHE A 210 -15.59 7.38 7.34
N ALA A 211 -15.20 6.13 7.58
CA ALA A 211 -16.14 5.01 7.69
C ALA A 211 -17.18 5.25 8.79
N ALA A 212 -16.72 5.63 9.99
CA ALA A 212 -17.62 5.92 11.11
C ALA A 212 -18.64 7.03 10.82
N ALA A 213 -18.28 8.02 10.00
CA ALA A 213 -19.19 9.10 9.60
C ALA A 213 -20.25 8.67 8.56
N HIS A 214 -20.04 7.57 7.85
CA HIS A 214 -20.94 7.08 6.80
C HIS A 214 -21.72 5.82 7.19
N LEU A 215 -21.47 5.28 8.39
CA LEU A 215 -22.15 4.13 8.95
C LEU A 215 -23.14 4.55 10.04
N PRO A 216 -24.21 3.78 10.27
CA PRO A 216 -25.15 4.03 11.36
C PRO A 216 -24.48 3.96 12.74
N SER A 217 -23.47 3.12 12.88
CA SER A 217 -22.71 2.93 14.11
C SER A 217 -21.29 2.38 13.82
N PRO A 218 -20.33 2.52 14.75
CA PRO A 218 -18.96 2.03 14.56
C PRO A 218 -18.79 0.53 14.81
N GLU A 219 -19.75 -0.12 15.47
CA GLU A 219 -19.65 -1.52 15.92
C GLU A 219 -19.38 -2.52 14.79
N PRO A 220 -19.99 -2.41 13.60
CA PRO A 220 -19.67 -3.29 12.48
C PRO A 220 -18.19 -3.23 12.08
N LEU A 221 -17.61 -2.02 12.05
CA LEU A 221 -16.19 -1.85 11.73
C LEU A 221 -15.30 -2.42 12.84
N GLU A 222 -15.68 -2.25 14.12
CA GLU A 222 -14.94 -2.88 15.24
C GLU A 222 -14.96 -4.39 15.12
N ARG A 223 -16.11 -5.01 14.81
CA ARG A 223 -16.21 -6.46 14.62
C ARG A 223 -15.37 -6.94 13.45
N ALA A 224 -15.45 -6.25 12.32
CA ALA A 224 -14.66 -6.54 11.13
C ALA A 224 -13.15 -6.48 11.42
N LEU A 225 -12.66 -5.43 12.07
CA LEU A 225 -11.26 -5.27 12.44
C LEU A 225 -10.78 -6.39 13.40
N LYS A 226 -11.60 -6.82 14.36
CA LYS A 226 -11.28 -7.94 15.25
C LYS A 226 -11.14 -9.25 14.48
N LYS A 227 -12.08 -9.54 13.55
CA LYS A 227 -12.01 -10.74 12.71
C LYS A 227 -10.79 -10.74 11.80
N LEU A 228 -10.50 -9.61 11.13
CA LEU A 228 -9.31 -9.45 10.27
C LEU A 228 -8.00 -9.59 11.06
N SER A 229 -7.96 -9.03 12.28
CA SER A 229 -6.80 -9.17 13.17
C SER A 229 -6.57 -10.62 13.60
N ALA A 230 -7.64 -11.35 13.96
CA ALA A 230 -7.57 -12.76 14.31
C ALA A 230 -7.11 -13.63 13.12
N GLN A 231 -7.61 -13.35 11.90
CA GLN A 231 -7.23 -14.07 10.68
C GLN A 231 -5.76 -13.86 10.30
N SER A 232 -5.21 -12.68 10.61
CA SER A 232 -3.80 -12.36 10.35
C SER A 232 -2.85 -12.74 11.50
N LEU A 233 -3.35 -13.33 12.59
CA LEU A 233 -2.61 -13.65 13.81
C LEU A 233 -1.85 -12.43 14.34
N ALA A 234 -2.48 -11.24 14.27
CA ALA A 234 -1.84 -10.00 14.66
C ALA A 234 -1.54 -9.95 16.15
N ASN A 235 -0.38 -9.44 16.52
CA ASN A 235 -0.06 -9.19 17.92
C ASN A 235 -0.97 -8.09 18.48
N LEU A 236 -1.76 -8.40 19.51
CA LEU A 236 -2.73 -7.49 20.11
C LEU A 236 -2.10 -6.49 21.09
N THR A 237 -0.91 -6.81 21.62
CA THR A 237 -0.19 -6.00 22.60
C THR A 237 1.27 -5.72 22.15
N PRO A 238 1.47 -5.16 20.96
CA PRO A 238 2.83 -4.89 20.48
C PRO A 238 3.48 -3.76 21.31
N HIS A 239 4.78 -3.90 21.56
CA HIS A 239 5.53 -2.85 22.26
C HIS A 239 5.50 -1.52 21.46
N PRO A 240 5.31 -0.34 22.11
CA PRO A 240 5.18 0.94 21.42
C PRO A 240 6.33 1.27 20.47
N TRP A 241 7.59 0.99 20.86
CA TRP A 241 8.74 1.17 19.99
C TRP A 241 8.71 0.27 18.75
N TYR A 242 8.23 -0.98 18.90
CA TYR A 242 8.07 -1.88 17.76
C TYR A 242 7.03 -1.35 16.78
N VAL A 243 5.91 -0.82 17.30
CA VAL A 243 4.88 -0.13 16.47
C VAL A 243 5.46 1.09 15.77
N PHE A 244 6.24 1.90 16.48
CA PHE A 244 6.85 3.10 15.93
C PHE A 244 7.74 2.79 14.72
N PHE A 245 8.61 1.77 14.83
CA PHE A 245 9.58 1.44 13.79
C PHE A 245 9.01 0.58 12.66
N HIS A 246 8.04 -0.32 12.93
CA HIS A 246 7.72 -1.41 12.01
C HIS A 246 6.26 -1.46 11.53
N TYR A 247 5.31 -0.79 12.22
CA TYR A 247 3.91 -0.90 11.88
C TYR A 247 3.47 0.22 10.93
N SER A 248 3.06 -0.16 9.73
CA SER A 248 2.37 0.73 8.77
C SER A 248 0.89 0.94 9.12
N HIS A 249 0.28 -0.01 9.84
CA HIS A 249 -1.08 0.08 10.36
C HIS A 249 -1.08 0.23 11.87
N PRO A 250 -1.99 1.03 12.47
CA PRO A 250 -2.08 1.12 13.92
C PRO A 250 -2.52 -0.22 14.53
N PRO A 251 -2.07 -0.56 15.77
CA PRO A 251 -2.58 -1.72 16.48
C PRO A 251 -4.10 -1.68 16.64
N LEU A 252 -4.73 -2.86 16.63
CA LEU A 252 -6.19 -3.01 16.73
C LEU A 252 -6.81 -2.21 17.87
N GLY A 253 -6.22 -2.29 19.08
CA GLY A 253 -6.71 -1.57 20.26
C GLY A 253 -6.78 -0.06 20.05
N GLN A 254 -5.76 0.53 19.42
CA GLN A 254 -5.72 1.97 19.11
C GLN A 254 -6.78 2.37 18.09
N ARG A 255 -7.03 1.56 17.07
CA ARG A 255 -8.09 1.81 16.07
C ARG A 255 -9.47 1.79 16.72
N ILE A 256 -9.76 0.77 17.54
CA ILE A 256 -11.05 0.66 18.25
C ILE A 256 -11.26 1.85 19.21
N GLU A 257 -10.24 2.24 19.97
CA GLU A 257 -10.34 3.38 20.87
C GLU A 257 -10.59 4.70 20.10
N ALA A 258 -9.89 4.89 18.98
CA ALA A 258 -10.08 6.07 18.13
C ALA A 258 -11.50 6.12 17.51
N LEU A 259 -12.04 4.98 17.06
CA LEU A 259 -13.40 4.87 16.55
C LEU A 259 -14.45 5.26 17.60
N ARG A 260 -14.32 4.73 18.83
CA ARG A 260 -15.24 5.04 19.94
C ARG A 260 -15.22 6.52 20.33
N LYS A 261 -14.01 7.12 20.38
CA LYS A 261 -13.85 8.56 20.64
C LYS A 261 -14.48 9.42 19.55
N ALA A 262 -14.31 9.04 18.29
CA ALA A 262 -14.90 9.78 17.17
C ALA A 262 -16.43 9.80 17.21
N CYS A 263 -17.06 8.69 17.58
CA CYS A 263 -18.51 8.60 17.70
C CYS A 263 -19.05 9.33 18.94
N ALA A 264 -18.32 9.33 20.05
CA ALA A 264 -18.72 10.08 21.24
C ALA A 264 -18.76 11.60 20.97
N ASN A 265 -17.76 12.10 20.21
CA ASN A 265 -17.63 13.53 19.88
C ASN A 265 -18.56 13.97 18.72
N GLY A 266 -19.05 13.07 17.88
CA GLY A 266 -19.95 13.39 16.77
C GLY A 266 -21.44 13.37 17.13
N ARG A 267 -21.79 12.99 18.36
CA ARG A 267 -23.17 12.99 18.91
C ARG A 267 -23.46 14.18 19.82
N SER A 268 -22.52 15.10 19.99
CA SER A 268 -22.68 16.39 20.66
C SER A 268 -22.84 17.49 19.60
#